data_4e7d0fb5eebeccfb5f1db3742ddc5c8a
#
_entry.id   4e7d0fb5eebeccfb5f1db3742ddc5c8a
#
_cell.length_a   1.000
_cell.length_b   1.000
_cell.length_c   1.000
_cell.angle_alpha   90.00
_cell.angle_beta   90.00
_cell.angle_gamma   90.00
#
_symmetry.space_group_name_H-M   'P 1'
#
loop_
_entity.id
_entity.type
_entity.pdbx_description
1 polymer ?
#
loop_
_entity_poly.entity_id
_entity_poly.type
_entity_poly.pdbx_seq_one_letter_code
_entity_poly.pdbx_strand_id
1 'polypeptide(L)'
;MNDVEAHELVTTTARSARVAQRSLARAPRAVKDAALEAMAHSLTEHGEAILAANAADLERGRQGGMKPGLLDRLDLDSGRLAAIADSLREVAALPDPVGQVVDGSVMPNGLRVRRVRVPLGVVGMIYEARPNVTVDTAALAVKSGNAIILRGGSAAQDSNAAIVAALRSALEAQGLPADLVTSVDAAGRDGARALMRAHGLVDALVPRGGAGLIRTVVEQSTVPVIETGSGNCHVYVDASADLEAAVDIIVNAKTQRVGVCNAAETLLVHADVAATYLPAAARALWDKDTVLHADPTAHRLLTEAATAGGRDGLLTEATEADWDTEYGSLDLAVRVVKGLEEAIDHIRAHTTGHTEAVLAQDVSVINDFIAGMDSAAVMVNASTRFTDGGQLGLGAELGISTQKLHARGPMGLSELTTTTWIVEGDGHIRP
;
A
#
# COMPACT_ATOMS: atom_id res chain seq x y z
N MET A 1 -4.64 -26.87 14.88
CA MET A 1 -5.29 -27.27 13.60
C MET A 1 -4.20 -27.85 12.73
N ASN A 2 -4.44 -28.97 12.07
CA ASN A 2 -3.49 -29.57 11.14
C ASN A 2 -3.73 -29.06 9.71
N ASP A 3 -2.82 -29.38 8.78
CA ASP A 3 -2.92 -28.91 7.35
C ASP A 3 -4.23 -29.30 6.67
N VAL A 4 -4.80 -30.48 6.98
CA VAL A 4 -6.05 -30.95 6.37
C VAL A 4 -7.23 -30.14 6.89
N GLU A 5 -7.32 -29.96 8.20
CA GLU A 5 -8.37 -29.13 8.83
C GLU A 5 -8.31 -27.68 8.37
N ALA A 6 -7.12 -27.14 8.23
CA ALA A 6 -6.91 -25.77 7.72
C ALA A 6 -7.36 -25.64 6.26
N HIS A 7 -7.06 -26.64 5.43
CA HIS A 7 -7.50 -26.68 4.03
C HIS A 7 -9.01 -26.78 3.91
N GLU A 8 -9.65 -27.62 4.74
CA GLU A 8 -11.12 -27.76 4.74
C GLU A 8 -11.80 -26.47 5.21
N LEU A 9 -11.30 -25.82 6.27
CA LEU A 9 -11.80 -24.52 6.73
C LEU A 9 -11.72 -23.48 5.62
N VAL A 10 -10.56 -23.30 5.00
CA VAL A 10 -10.36 -22.31 3.92
C VAL A 10 -11.24 -22.62 2.72
N THR A 11 -11.35 -23.88 2.33
CA THR A 11 -12.20 -24.29 1.20
C THR A 11 -13.68 -23.97 1.46
N THR A 12 -14.17 -24.30 2.66
CA THR A 12 -15.55 -24.01 3.05
C THR A 12 -15.81 -22.51 3.11
N THR A 13 -14.92 -21.75 3.76
CA THR A 13 -14.99 -20.28 3.84
C THR A 13 -15.00 -19.65 2.45
N ALA A 14 -14.13 -20.10 1.55
CA ALA A 14 -14.04 -19.52 0.20
C ALA A 14 -15.29 -19.82 -0.65
N ARG A 15 -15.89 -21.00 -0.48
CA ARG A 15 -17.18 -21.32 -1.12
C ARG A 15 -18.33 -20.45 -0.61
N SER A 16 -18.43 -20.25 0.70
CA SER A 16 -19.44 -19.38 1.30
C SER A 16 -19.24 -17.93 0.85
N ALA A 17 -18.00 -17.42 0.87
CA ALA A 17 -17.66 -16.09 0.38
C ALA A 17 -18.02 -15.91 -1.10
N ARG A 18 -17.79 -16.93 -1.95
CA ARG A 18 -18.17 -16.91 -3.37
C ARG A 18 -19.68 -16.81 -3.56
N VAL A 19 -20.48 -17.50 -2.75
CA VAL A 19 -21.94 -17.41 -2.78
C VAL A 19 -22.40 -16.02 -2.33
N ALA A 20 -21.85 -15.52 -1.22
CA ALA A 20 -22.14 -14.20 -0.69
C ALA A 20 -21.82 -13.09 -1.70
N GLN A 21 -20.66 -13.15 -2.34
CA GLN A 21 -20.19 -12.18 -3.33
C GLN A 21 -21.17 -11.95 -4.48
N ARG A 22 -21.86 -12.99 -4.94
CA ARG A 22 -22.83 -12.88 -6.05
C ARG A 22 -23.98 -11.94 -5.73
N SER A 23 -24.41 -11.84 -4.48
CA SER A 23 -25.45 -10.89 -4.05
C SER A 23 -24.94 -9.47 -4.12
N LEU A 24 -23.71 -9.23 -3.64
CA LEU A 24 -23.09 -7.91 -3.61
C LEU A 24 -22.70 -7.40 -5.01
N ALA A 25 -22.24 -8.29 -5.91
CA ALA A 25 -21.89 -7.93 -7.27
C ALA A 25 -23.04 -7.29 -8.07
N ARG A 26 -24.29 -7.58 -7.68
CA ARG A 26 -25.50 -7.04 -8.30
C ARG A 26 -26.15 -5.91 -7.49
N ALA A 27 -25.62 -5.62 -6.31
CA ALA A 27 -26.17 -4.61 -5.43
C ALA A 27 -25.92 -3.20 -6.00
N PRO A 28 -26.90 -2.31 -6.01
CA PRO A 28 -26.71 -0.94 -6.37
C PRO A 28 -25.81 -0.23 -5.35
N ARG A 29 -25.16 0.86 -5.79
CA ARG A 29 -24.27 1.67 -4.96
C ARG A 29 -24.86 1.99 -3.59
N ALA A 30 -26.12 2.42 -3.52
CA ALA A 30 -26.79 2.81 -2.27
C ALA A 30 -26.80 1.69 -1.23
N VAL A 31 -26.91 0.41 -1.64
CA VAL A 31 -26.85 -0.74 -0.72
C VAL A 31 -25.44 -0.92 -0.15
N LYS A 32 -24.41 -0.75 -0.98
CA LYS A 32 -23.01 -0.83 -0.55
C LYS A 32 -22.67 0.34 0.41
N ASP A 33 -23.11 1.53 0.09
CA ASP A 33 -22.90 2.72 0.92
C ASP A 33 -23.58 2.57 2.29
N ALA A 34 -24.82 2.09 2.32
CA ALA A 34 -25.53 1.79 3.57
C ALA A 34 -24.85 0.69 4.40
N ALA A 35 -24.29 -0.34 3.74
CA ALA A 35 -23.53 -1.37 4.41
C ALA A 35 -22.26 -0.83 5.07
N LEU A 36 -21.52 0.04 4.39
CA LEU A 36 -20.32 0.68 4.94
C LEU A 36 -20.63 1.60 6.12
N GLU A 37 -21.72 2.37 6.04
CA GLU A 37 -22.16 3.22 7.16
C GLU A 37 -22.59 2.37 8.37
N ALA A 38 -23.30 1.26 8.14
CA ALA A 38 -23.65 0.31 9.20
C ALA A 38 -22.39 -0.34 9.82
N MET A 39 -21.38 -0.68 9.01
CA MET A 39 -20.11 -1.20 9.50
C MET A 39 -19.38 -0.16 10.36
N ALA A 40 -19.35 1.12 9.95
CA ALA A 40 -18.77 2.21 10.72
C ALA A 40 -19.48 2.40 12.07
N HIS A 41 -20.80 2.37 12.07
CA HIS A 41 -21.62 2.45 13.28
C HIS A 41 -21.35 1.28 14.23
N SER A 42 -21.31 0.05 13.69
CA SER A 42 -21.07 -1.17 14.46
C SER A 42 -19.69 -1.19 15.12
N LEU A 43 -18.64 -0.66 14.47
CA LEU A 43 -17.32 -0.52 15.10
C LEU A 43 -17.37 0.40 16.32
N THR A 44 -18.15 1.48 16.25
CA THR A 44 -18.32 2.42 17.37
C THR A 44 -19.14 1.78 18.49
N GLU A 45 -20.23 1.11 18.15
CA GLU A 45 -21.12 0.43 19.10
C GLU A 45 -20.40 -0.70 19.87
N HIS A 46 -19.57 -1.47 19.19
CA HIS A 46 -18.78 -2.55 19.78
C HIS A 46 -17.39 -2.09 20.25
N GLY A 47 -17.15 -0.78 20.33
CA GLY A 47 -15.86 -0.18 20.61
C GLY A 47 -15.21 -0.70 21.89
N GLU A 48 -15.96 -0.81 23.00
CA GLU A 48 -15.44 -1.32 24.28
C GLU A 48 -14.91 -2.76 24.13
N ALA A 49 -15.62 -3.64 23.43
CA ALA A 49 -15.22 -5.01 23.22
C ALA A 49 -13.98 -5.10 22.33
N ILE A 50 -13.90 -4.28 21.28
CA ILE A 50 -12.74 -4.22 20.38
C ILE A 50 -11.51 -3.70 21.12
N LEU A 51 -11.64 -2.66 21.94
CA LEU A 51 -10.53 -2.10 22.72
C LEU A 51 -10.07 -3.07 23.81
N ALA A 52 -10.98 -3.81 24.44
CA ALA A 52 -10.62 -4.86 25.41
C ALA A 52 -9.84 -6.01 24.74
N ALA A 53 -10.26 -6.46 23.56
CA ALA A 53 -9.54 -7.45 22.76
C ALA A 53 -8.15 -6.95 22.34
N ASN A 54 -8.04 -5.68 21.96
CA ASN A 54 -6.77 -5.07 21.62
C ASN A 54 -5.82 -4.95 22.81
N ALA A 55 -6.33 -4.61 23.98
CA ALA A 55 -5.53 -4.57 25.20
C ALA A 55 -4.93 -5.96 25.53
N ALA A 56 -5.66 -7.05 25.29
CA ALA A 56 -5.16 -8.42 25.46
C ALA A 56 -4.05 -8.75 24.44
N ASP A 57 -4.20 -8.34 23.17
CA ASP A 57 -3.18 -8.50 22.16
C ASP A 57 -1.91 -7.72 22.50
N LEU A 58 -2.04 -6.47 22.94
CA LEU A 58 -0.92 -5.62 23.36
C LEU A 58 -0.16 -6.21 24.55
N GLU A 59 -0.87 -6.70 25.55
CA GLU A 59 -0.23 -7.32 26.71
C GLU A 59 0.55 -8.59 26.32
N ARG A 60 -0.04 -9.42 25.48
CA ARG A 60 0.62 -10.59 24.89
C ARG A 60 1.85 -10.20 24.05
N GLY A 61 1.75 -9.12 23.28
CA GLY A 61 2.86 -8.58 22.52
C GLY A 61 4.01 -8.08 23.39
N ARG A 62 3.72 -7.35 24.48
CA ARG A 62 4.73 -6.89 25.46
C ARG A 62 5.43 -8.05 26.15
N GLN A 63 4.67 -9.04 26.62
CA GLN A 63 5.21 -10.26 27.25
C GLN A 63 6.07 -11.08 26.29
N GLY A 64 5.71 -11.08 24.99
CA GLY A 64 6.47 -11.73 23.92
C GLY A 64 7.69 -10.94 23.42
N GLY A 65 8.02 -9.78 24.01
CA GLY A 65 9.17 -8.97 23.62
C GLY A 65 9.02 -8.28 22.26
N MET A 66 7.79 -7.95 21.86
CA MET A 66 7.53 -7.25 20.61
C MET A 66 8.19 -5.86 20.60
N LYS A 67 8.83 -5.49 19.47
CA LYS A 67 9.48 -4.20 19.29
C LYS A 67 8.48 -3.03 19.43
N PRO A 68 8.89 -1.88 20.00
CA PRO A 68 7.99 -0.73 20.21
C PRO A 68 7.22 -0.28 18.97
N GLY A 69 7.86 -0.22 17.80
CA GLY A 69 7.20 0.18 16.55
C GLY A 69 6.15 -0.82 16.06
N LEU A 70 6.23 -2.10 16.45
CA LEU A 70 5.18 -3.09 16.15
C LEU A 70 4.03 -2.99 17.15
N LEU A 71 4.33 -2.68 18.41
CA LEU A 71 3.31 -2.40 19.43
C LEU A 71 2.49 -1.17 19.06
N ASP A 72 3.12 -0.08 18.61
CA ASP A 72 2.41 1.12 18.13
C ASP A 72 1.49 0.84 16.94
N ARG A 73 1.91 -0.05 16.02
CA ARG A 73 1.07 -0.47 14.88
C ARG A 73 -0.12 -1.33 15.28
N LEU A 74 0.01 -2.06 16.39
CA LEU A 74 -1.04 -2.92 16.94
C LEU A 74 -2.04 -2.13 17.78
N ASP A 75 -1.58 -1.05 18.42
CA ASP A 75 -2.34 -0.30 19.41
C ASP A 75 -3.57 0.39 18.82
N LEU A 76 -4.70 0.18 19.45
CA LEU A 76 -5.96 0.88 19.22
C LEU A 76 -6.38 1.59 20.50
N ASP A 77 -6.63 2.88 20.39
CA ASP A 77 -7.37 3.67 21.37
C ASP A 77 -8.73 4.11 20.77
N SER A 78 -9.53 4.80 21.55
CA SER A 78 -10.82 5.30 21.11
C SER A 78 -10.72 6.28 19.93
N GLY A 79 -9.66 7.08 19.88
CA GLY A 79 -9.41 8.02 18.77
C GLY A 79 -9.03 7.30 17.49
N ARG A 80 -8.14 6.32 17.57
CA ARG A 80 -7.76 5.48 16.42
C ARG A 80 -8.95 4.66 15.92
N LEU A 81 -9.77 4.11 16.80
CA LEU A 81 -10.98 3.37 16.42
C LEU A 81 -12.00 4.28 15.72
N ALA A 82 -12.20 5.50 16.23
CA ALA A 82 -13.07 6.49 15.58
C ALA A 82 -12.55 6.85 14.18
N ALA A 83 -11.25 7.09 14.03
CA ALA A 83 -10.63 7.36 12.72
C ALA A 83 -10.81 6.19 11.73
N ILE A 84 -10.74 4.94 12.21
CA ILE A 84 -11.01 3.76 11.39
C ILE A 84 -12.50 3.69 10.98
N ALA A 85 -13.44 4.07 11.86
CA ALA A 85 -14.84 4.16 11.50
C ALA A 85 -15.11 5.28 10.48
N ASP A 86 -14.38 6.39 10.57
CA ASP A 86 -14.48 7.49 9.60
C ASP A 86 -13.92 7.09 8.24
N SER A 87 -12.86 6.29 8.16
CA SER A 87 -12.34 5.78 6.90
C SER A 87 -13.37 4.95 6.12
N LEU A 88 -14.25 4.20 6.80
CA LEU A 88 -15.39 3.51 6.17
C LEU A 88 -16.35 4.49 5.49
N ARG A 89 -16.64 5.63 6.13
CA ARG A 89 -17.50 6.68 5.57
C ARG A 89 -16.86 7.37 4.38
N GLU A 90 -15.55 7.60 4.44
CA GLU A 90 -14.78 8.14 3.30
C GLU A 90 -14.88 7.20 2.10
N VAL A 91 -14.69 5.88 2.29
CA VAL A 91 -14.86 4.88 1.22
C VAL A 91 -16.30 4.82 0.72
N ALA A 92 -17.30 4.95 1.59
CA ALA A 92 -18.72 5.01 1.19
C ALA A 92 -19.01 6.21 0.27
N ALA A 93 -18.38 7.36 0.52
CA ALA A 93 -18.54 8.57 -0.30
C ALA A 93 -17.95 8.44 -1.70
N LEU A 94 -16.95 7.56 -1.90
CA LEU A 94 -16.29 7.37 -3.20
C LEU A 94 -17.26 6.88 -4.28
N PRO A 95 -17.02 7.22 -5.55
CA PRO A 95 -17.74 6.64 -6.68
C PRO A 95 -17.60 5.11 -6.72
N ASP A 96 -18.71 4.41 -7.00
CA ASP A 96 -18.67 2.97 -7.23
C ASP A 96 -18.05 2.66 -8.61
N PRO A 97 -16.96 1.89 -8.69
CA PRO A 97 -16.35 1.55 -9.97
C PRO A 97 -17.14 0.49 -10.74
N VAL A 98 -17.98 -0.31 -10.07
CA VAL A 98 -18.71 -1.42 -10.70
C VAL A 98 -19.76 -0.86 -11.66
N GLY A 99 -19.75 -1.40 -12.89
CA GLY A 99 -20.66 -0.94 -13.94
C GLY A 99 -20.15 0.24 -14.77
N GLN A 100 -19.02 0.84 -14.41
CA GLN A 100 -18.43 1.91 -15.23
C GLN A 100 -18.00 1.37 -16.60
N VAL A 101 -18.37 2.08 -17.65
CA VAL A 101 -17.90 1.81 -19.02
C VAL A 101 -16.50 2.39 -19.18
N VAL A 102 -15.52 1.52 -19.39
CA VAL A 102 -14.12 1.93 -19.58
C VAL A 102 -13.88 2.41 -21.01
N ASP A 103 -14.42 1.68 -21.97
CA ASP A 103 -14.43 2.04 -23.38
C ASP A 103 -15.62 1.38 -24.11
N GLY A 104 -15.89 1.84 -25.31
CA GLY A 104 -16.93 1.26 -26.16
C GLY A 104 -16.89 1.81 -27.57
N SER A 105 -17.39 1.01 -28.52
CA SER A 105 -17.44 1.37 -29.93
C SER A 105 -18.59 0.67 -30.65
N VAL A 106 -18.92 1.17 -31.84
CA VAL A 106 -19.77 0.46 -32.80
C VAL A 106 -18.87 -0.06 -33.92
N MET A 107 -18.91 -1.38 -34.11
CA MET A 107 -18.10 -2.03 -35.14
C MET A 107 -18.68 -1.75 -36.55
N PRO A 108 -17.86 -1.89 -37.60
CA PRO A 108 -18.34 -1.62 -38.99
C PRO A 108 -19.55 -2.49 -39.39
N ASN A 109 -19.74 -3.64 -38.80
CA ASN A 109 -20.90 -4.51 -39.03
C ASN A 109 -22.12 -4.18 -38.15
N GLY A 110 -22.05 -3.13 -37.30
CA GLY A 110 -23.14 -2.70 -36.43
C GLY A 110 -23.14 -3.29 -35.01
N LEU A 111 -22.24 -4.23 -34.68
CA LEU A 111 -22.08 -4.72 -33.31
C LEU A 111 -21.70 -3.56 -32.38
N ARG A 112 -22.41 -3.43 -31.27
CA ARG A 112 -22.05 -2.52 -30.17
C ARG A 112 -21.21 -3.24 -29.15
N VAL A 113 -20.04 -2.70 -28.89
CA VAL A 113 -19.08 -3.31 -27.96
C VAL A 113 -18.83 -2.34 -26.82
N ARG A 114 -18.92 -2.84 -25.58
CA ARG A 114 -18.58 -2.08 -24.37
C ARG A 114 -17.69 -2.92 -23.48
N ARG A 115 -16.73 -2.28 -22.86
CA ARG A 115 -15.92 -2.87 -21.80
C ARG A 115 -16.31 -2.23 -20.47
N VAL A 116 -16.82 -3.05 -19.55
CA VAL A 116 -17.46 -2.60 -18.31
C VAL A 116 -16.72 -3.18 -17.10
N ARG A 117 -16.51 -2.37 -16.07
CA ARG A 117 -15.89 -2.81 -14.81
C ARG A 117 -16.79 -3.75 -14.05
N VAL A 118 -16.21 -4.85 -13.55
CA VAL A 118 -16.86 -5.85 -12.71
C VAL A 118 -15.95 -6.18 -11.51
N PRO A 119 -16.48 -6.63 -10.36
CA PRO A 119 -15.67 -7.09 -9.23
C PRO A 119 -14.68 -8.18 -9.64
N LEU A 120 -13.54 -8.29 -8.95
CA LEU A 120 -12.64 -9.44 -9.07
C LEU A 120 -13.34 -10.73 -8.63
N GLY A 121 -14.08 -10.69 -7.54
CA GLY A 121 -14.81 -11.81 -6.97
C GLY A 121 -14.50 -12.03 -5.49
N VAL A 122 -13.78 -13.09 -5.14
CA VAL A 122 -13.31 -13.38 -3.79
C VAL A 122 -11.84 -12.98 -3.70
N VAL A 123 -11.53 -12.03 -2.83
CA VAL A 123 -10.17 -11.55 -2.58
C VAL A 123 -9.68 -12.12 -1.25
N GLY A 124 -8.46 -12.60 -1.20
CA GLY A 124 -7.78 -12.99 0.03
C GLY A 124 -6.77 -11.92 0.44
N MET A 125 -6.71 -11.60 1.73
CA MET A 125 -5.73 -10.68 2.29
C MET A 125 -4.88 -11.40 3.34
N ILE A 126 -3.56 -11.45 3.15
CA ILE A 126 -2.61 -11.99 4.14
C ILE A 126 -1.79 -10.84 4.67
N TYR A 127 -1.93 -10.52 5.97
CA TYR A 127 -1.31 -9.31 6.54
C TYR A 127 -0.78 -9.54 7.95
N GLU A 128 0.12 -8.65 8.39
CA GLU A 128 0.70 -8.66 9.73
C GLU A 128 -0.14 -7.83 10.72
N ALA A 129 0.36 -7.67 11.94
CA ALA A 129 -0.30 -7.04 13.10
C ALA A 129 -0.73 -5.58 12.85
N ARG A 130 -1.85 -5.39 12.17
CA ARG A 130 -2.44 -4.07 11.88
C ARG A 130 -3.97 -4.15 11.85
N PRO A 131 -4.65 -3.94 12.99
CA PRO A 131 -6.12 -4.04 13.06
C PRO A 131 -6.86 -3.13 12.08
N ASN A 132 -6.31 -1.94 11.76
CA ASN A 132 -6.90 -1.04 10.77
C ASN A 132 -6.98 -1.67 9.37
N VAL A 133 -6.00 -2.50 8.98
CA VAL A 133 -5.99 -3.17 7.66
C VAL A 133 -7.20 -4.08 7.51
N THR A 134 -7.67 -4.70 8.59
CA THR A 134 -8.90 -5.52 8.61
C THR A 134 -10.10 -4.72 8.11
N VAL A 135 -10.24 -3.50 8.60
CA VAL A 135 -11.38 -2.61 8.28
C VAL A 135 -11.22 -2.00 6.89
N ASP A 136 -10.05 -1.44 6.58
CA ASP A 136 -9.78 -0.77 5.29
C ASP A 136 -9.99 -1.76 4.12
N THR A 137 -9.48 -2.99 4.29
CA THR A 137 -9.64 -4.04 3.27
C THR A 137 -11.09 -4.48 3.11
N ALA A 138 -11.82 -4.64 4.23
CA ALA A 138 -13.24 -4.98 4.20
C ALA A 138 -14.06 -3.87 3.53
N ALA A 139 -13.77 -2.60 3.83
CA ALA A 139 -14.43 -1.46 3.22
C ALA A 139 -14.27 -1.43 1.70
N LEU A 140 -13.02 -1.52 1.24
CA LEU A 140 -12.70 -1.50 -0.19
C LEU A 140 -13.29 -2.72 -0.92
N ALA A 141 -13.26 -3.92 -0.30
CA ALA A 141 -13.86 -5.12 -0.87
C ALA A 141 -15.39 -4.97 -1.02
N VAL A 142 -16.09 -4.56 0.03
CA VAL A 142 -17.56 -4.38 0.00
C VAL A 142 -17.95 -3.31 -1.01
N LYS A 143 -17.27 -2.15 -1.03
CA LYS A 143 -17.56 -1.06 -1.97
C LYS A 143 -17.34 -1.48 -3.42
N SER A 144 -16.28 -2.23 -3.71
CA SER A 144 -15.97 -2.73 -5.05
C SER A 144 -16.74 -4.00 -5.46
N GLY A 145 -17.67 -4.47 -4.60
CA GLY A 145 -18.52 -5.62 -4.90
C GLY A 145 -17.87 -6.99 -4.72
N ASN A 146 -16.76 -7.06 -3.99
CA ASN A 146 -16.01 -8.29 -3.69
C ASN A 146 -16.39 -8.85 -2.32
N ALA A 147 -16.15 -10.15 -2.14
CA ALA A 147 -16.02 -10.74 -0.81
C ALA A 147 -14.55 -10.81 -0.42
N ILE A 148 -14.26 -10.72 0.89
CA ILE A 148 -12.90 -10.74 1.43
C ILE A 148 -12.70 -11.87 2.42
N ILE A 149 -11.57 -12.57 2.28
CA ILE A 149 -11.08 -13.57 3.24
C ILE A 149 -9.82 -13.02 3.87
N LEU A 150 -9.89 -12.73 5.16
CA LEU A 150 -8.84 -12.13 5.94
C LEU A 150 -7.99 -13.20 6.61
N ARG A 151 -6.67 -13.02 6.58
CA ARG A 151 -5.69 -13.78 7.35
C ARG A 151 -4.69 -12.82 7.97
N GLY A 152 -5.01 -12.36 9.18
CA GLY A 152 -4.17 -11.48 9.97
C GLY A 152 -3.07 -12.21 10.73
N GLY A 153 -2.05 -11.46 11.16
CA GLY A 153 -1.00 -11.98 12.02
C GLY A 153 -1.51 -12.33 13.42
N SER A 154 -0.93 -13.36 14.05
CA SER A 154 -1.29 -13.83 15.39
C SER A 154 -1.17 -12.77 16.48
N ALA A 155 -0.41 -11.72 16.25
CA ALA A 155 -0.24 -10.62 17.20
C ALA A 155 -1.52 -9.78 17.40
N ALA A 156 -2.41 -9.71 16.38
CA ALA A 156 -3.67 -8.98 16.43
C ALA A 156 -4.90 -9.91 16.40
N GLN A 157 -4.74 -11.13 16.83
CA GLN A 157 -5.75 -12.18 16.68
C GLN A 157 -7.09 -11.83 17.33
N ASP A 158 -7.07 -11.35 18.57
CA ASP A 158 -8.29 -11.04 19.33
C ASP A 158 -8.94 -9.75 18.81
N SER A 159 -8.13 -8.74 18.49
CA SER A 159 -8.58 -7.49 17.85
C SER A 159 -9.26 -7.78 16.51
N ASN A 160 -8.63 -8.55 15.64
CA ASN A 160 -9.17 -8.92 14.33
C ASN A 160 -10.48 -9.69 14.47
N ALA A 161 -10.56 -10.65 15.39
CA ALA A 161 -11.78 -11.43 15.63
C ALA A 161 -12.95 -10.53 16.07
N ALA A 162 -12.72 -9.60 17.01
CA ALA A 162 -13.72 -8.65 17.47
C ALA A 162 -14.20 -7.70 16.35
N ILE A 163 -13.26 -7.16 15.56
CA ILE A 163 -13.55 -6.30 14.42
C ILE A 163 -14.38 -7.07 13.37
N VAL A 164 -13.91 -8.24 12.95
CA VAL A 164 -14.64 -9.04 11.94
C VAL A 164 -16.04 -9.40 12.42
N ALA A 165 -16.23 -9.73 13.69
CA ALA A 165 -17.56 -9.99 14.26
C ALA A 165 -18.48 -8.77 14.15
N ALA A 166 -17.98 -7.57 14.48
CA ALA A 166 -18.75 -6.32 14.36
C ALA A 166 -19.12 -6.03 12.89
N LEU A 167 -18.18 -6.17 11.96
CA LEU A 167 -18.43 -5.96 10.52
C LEU A 167 -19.47 -6.96 9.97
N ARG A 168 -19.39 -8.22 10.34
CA ARG A 168 -20.33 -9.28 9.93
C ARG A 168 -21.76 -9.01 10.46
N SER A 169 -21.88 -8.63 11.72
CA SER A 169 -23.16 -8.25 12.33
C SER A 169 -23.81 -7.08 11.60
N ALA A 170 -23.01 -6.06 11.22
CA ALA A 170 -23.49 -4.91 10.46
C ALA A 170 -24.03 -5.32 9.07
N LEU A 171 -23.36 -6.22 8.38
CA LEU A 171 -23.79 -6.72 7.07
C LEU A 171 -25.13 -7.46 7.20
N GLU A 172 -25.29 -8.34 8.20
CA GLU A 172 -26.55 -9.05 8.47
C GLU A 172 -27.70 -8.10 8.80
N ALA A 173 -27.44 -7.06 9.58
CA ALA A 173 -28.44 -6.03 9.90
C ALA A 173 -28.92 -5.26 8.66
N GLN A 174 -28.09 -5.19 7.60
CA GLN A 174 -28.44 -4.61 6.30
C GLN A 174 -29.04 -5.64 5.32
N GLY A 175 -29.31 -6.88 5.75
CA GLY A 175 -29.81 -7.95 4.90
C GLY A 175 -28.80 -8.50 3.90
N LEU A 176 -27.52 -8.24 4.13
CA LEU A 176 -26.42 -8.79 3.32
C LEU A 176 -25.79 -10.01 4.00
N PRO A 177 -25.26 -10.97 3.22
CA PRO A 177 -24.60 -12.13 3.81
C PRO A 177 -23.36 -11.71 4.64
N ALA A 178 -23.26 -12.21 5.87
CA ALA A 178 -22.06 -11.99 6.71
C ALA A 178 -20.77 -12.53 6.06
N ASP A 179 -20.88 -13.54 5.21
CA ASP A 179 -19.76 -14.19 4.53
C ASP A 179 -19.11 -13.32 3.43
N LEU A 180 -19.57 -12.08 3.24
CA LEU A 180 -18.86 -11.06 2.48
C LEU A 180 -17.55 -10.63 3.17
N VAL A 181 -17.48 -10.73 4.50
CA VAL A 181 -16.28 -10.49 5.29
C VAL A 181 -16.01 -11.68 6.18
N THR A 182 -14.94 -12.42 5.94
CA THR A 182 -14.59 -13.63 6.67
C THR A 182 -13.14 -13.61 7.11
N SER A 183 -12.79 -14.42 8.12
CA SER A 183 -11.40 -14.61 8.57
C SER A 183 -11.09 -16.11 8.68
N VAL A 184 -9.83 -16.44 8.38
CA VAL A 184 -9.25 -17.77 8.57
C VAL A 184 -8.12 -17.74 9.61
N ASP A 185 -8.10 -16.74 10.48
CA ASP A 185 -7.06 -16.55 11.52
C ASP A 185 -6.96 -17.75 12.44
N ALA A 186 -8.08 -18.42 12.75
CA ALA A 186 -8.13 -19.64 13.58
C ALA A 186 -7.24 -20.77 13.04
N ALA A 187 -6.99 -20.83 11.74
CA ALA A 187 -6.10 -21.81 11.11
C ALA A 187 -4.61 -21.42 11.15
N GLY A 188 -4.26 -20.26 11.70
CA GLY A 188 -2.87 -19.83 11.87
C GLY A 188 -2.07 -19.83 10.56
N ARG A 189 -0.83 -20.31 10.60
CA ARG A 189 0.07 -20.38 9.44
C ARG A 189 -0.41 -21.36 8.37
N ASP A 190 -1.08 -22.44 8.78
CA ASP A 190 -1.61 -23.45 7.87
C ASP A 190 -2.77 -22.86 7.06
N GLY A 191 -3.59 -22.00 7.69
CA GLY A 191 -4.61 -21.23 7.00
C GLY A 191 -4.04 -20.28 5.94
N ALA A 192 -2.92 -19.63 6.20
CA ALA A 192 -2.23 -18.83 5.19
C ALA A 192 -1.77 -19.68 4.00
N ARG A 193 -1.15 -20.84 4.26
CA ARG A 193 -0.72 -21.77 3.21
C ARG A 193 -1.90 -22.32 2.40
N ALA A 194 -2.98 -22.70 3.07
CA ALA A 194 -4.19 -23.15 2.41
C ALA A 194 -4.83 -22.05 1.55
N LEU A 195 -4.85 -20.80 2.03
CA LEU A 195 -5.37 -19.65 1.29
C LEU A 195 -4.53 -19.36 0.02
N MET A 196 -3.19 -19.41 0.12
CA MET A 196 -2.29 -19.28 -1.04
C MET A 196 -2.54 -20.35 -2.12
N ARG A 197 -3.08 -21.51 -1.75
CA ARG A 197 -3.36 -22.63 -2.65
C ARG A 197 -4.83 -22.80 -3.03
N ALA A 198 -5.69 -21.85 -2.65
CA ALA A 198 -7.12 -21.89 -2.91
C ALA A 198 -7.47 -21.47 -4.37
N HIS A 199 -6.69 -21.94 -5.36
CA HIS A 199 -6.92 -21.67 -6.78
C HIS A 199 -8.32 -22.08 -7.22
N GLY A 200 -9.00 -21.23 -8.00
CA GLY A 200 -10.40 -21.44 -8.45
C GLY A 200 -11.46 -21.13 -7.39
N LEU A 201 -11.07 -20.94 -6.12
CA LEU A 201 -11.95 -20.51 -5.03
C LEU A 201 -11.72 -19.04 -4.64
N VAL A 202 -10.48 -18.61 -4.70
CA VAL A 202 -10.04 -17.21 -4.47
C VAL A 202 -9.51 -16.65 -5.78
N ASP A 203 -9.91 -15.43 -6.15
CA ASP A 203 -9.60 -14.83 -7.45
C ASP A 203 -8.29 -14.03 -7.43
N ALA A 204 -7.96 -13.41 -6.30
CA ALA A 204 -6.71 -12.71 -6.09
C ALA A 204 -6.30 -12.74 -4.62
N LEU A 205 -4.99 -12.71 -4.37
CA LEU A 205 -4.40 -12.52 -3.04
C LEU A 205 -3.62 -11.20 -2.99
N VAL A 206 -3.73 -10.50 -1.85
CA VAL A 206 -2.97 -9.31 -1.57
C VAL A 206 -2.16 -9.53 -0.29
N PRO A 207 -0.83 -9.66 -0.34
CA PRO A 207 0.00 -9.68 0.85
C PRO A 207 0.25 -8.26 1.37
N ARG A 208 0.28 -8.05 2.69
CA ARG A 208 0.66 -6.78 3.33
C ARG A 208 1.49 -7.01 4.59
N GLY A 209 2.76 -6.72 4.52
CA GLY A 209 3.69 -6.94 5.62
C GLY A 209 5.14 -6.71 5.22
N GLY A 210 6.06 -7.29 5.97
CA GLY A 210 7.48 -7.23 5.65
C GLY A 210 7.84 -8.02 4.38
N ALA A 211 8.99 -7.70 3.77
CA ALA A 211 9.47 -8.30 2.52
C ALA A 211 9.47 -9.84 2.53
N GLY A 212 9.76 -10.46 3.69
CA GLY A 212 9.74 -11.92 3.84
C GLY A 212 8.36 -12.54 3.66
N LEU A 213 7.29 -11.90 4.21
CA LEU A 213 5.92 -12.35 4.01
C LEU A 213 5.51 -12.19 2.54
N ILE A 214 5.77 -11.03 1.95
CA ILE A 214 5.42 -10.72 0.56
C ILE A 214 6.07 -11.74 -0.36
N ARG A 215 7.38 -11.97 -0.25
CA ARG A 215 8.13 -12.95 -1.02
C ARG A 215 7.53 -14.35 -0.87
N THR A 216 7.23 -14.79 0.36
CA THR A 216 6.63 -16.11 0.61
C THR A 216 5.30 -16.26 -0.12
N VAL A 217 4.43 -15.25 -0.07
CA VAL A 217 3.12 -15.30 -0.76
C VAL A 217 3.31 -15.33 -2.28
N VAL A 218 4.19 -14.50 -2.82
CA VAL A 218 4.47 -14.43 -4.26
C VAL A 218 5.03 -15.75 -4.79
N GLU A 219 6.00 -16.35 -4.10
CA GLU A 219 6.67 -17.58 -4.53
C GLU A 219 5.82 -18.85 -4.34
N GLN A 220 4.94 -18.89 -3.33
CA GLN A 220 4.24 -20.12 -2.96
C GLN A 220 2.76 -20.15 -3.37
N SER A 221 2.20 -19.01 -3.81
CA SER A 221 0.80 -18.94 -4.19
C SER A 221 0.53 -19.55 -5.57
N THR A 222 -0.56 -20.30 -5.65
CA THR A 222 -1.17 -20.72 -6.93
C THR A 222 -2.36 -19.82 -7.30
N VAL A 223 -2.81 -18.97 -6.37
CA VAL A 223 -3.79 -17.91 -6.62
C VAL A 223 -3.03 -16.69 -7.17
N PRO A 224 -3.56 -15.96 -8.15
CA PRO A 224 -2.95 -14.72 -8.61
C PRO A 224 -2.68 -13.75 -7.45
N VAL A 225 -1.46 -13.19 -7.39
CA VAL A 225 -1.05 -12.28 -6.33
C VAL A 225 -0.94 -10.86 -6.88
N ILE A 226 -1.56 -9.91 -6.21
CA ILE A 226 -1.31 -8.48 -6.41
C ILE A 226 -0.31 -8.08 -5.32
N GLU A 227 0.95 -8.00 -5.70
CA GLU A 227 2.07 -7.77 -4.79
C GLU A 227 2.10 -6.31 -4.34
N THR A 228 2.30 -6.09 -3.03
CA THR A 228 2.69 -4.79 -2.51
C THR A 228 4.22 -4.73 -2.41
N GLY A 229 4.81 -3.60 -2.87
CA GLY A 229 6.27 -3.45 -2.91
C GLY A 229 6.85 -2.92 -1.60
N SER A 230 8.13 -3.21 -1.36
CA SER A 230 9.00 -2.40 -0.50
C SER A 230 9.42 -1.14 -1.24
N GLY A 231 9.82 -0.10 -0.52
CA GLY A 231 10.09 1.20 -1.12
C GLY A 231 11.53 1.68 -0.93
N ASN A 232 12.45 1.33 -1.83
CA ASN A 232 13.72 2.03 -1.96
C ASN A 232 13.50 3.24 -2.88
N CYS A 233 13.01 4.35 -2.30
CA CYS A 233 12.59 5.54 -3.04
C CYS A 233 13.75 6.54 -3.16
N HIS A 234 13.93 7.10 -4.36
CA HIS A 234 15.00 8.04 -4.66
C HIS A 234 14.45 9.45 -4.89
N VAL A 235 15.23 10.45 -4.49
CA VAL A 235 14.99 11.86 -4.83
C VAL A 235 16.22 12.38 -5.56
N TYR A 236 16.07 12.81 -6.80
CA TYR A 236 17.12 13.43 -7.59
C TYR A 236 16.94 14.95 -7.62
N VAL A 237 17.97 15.67 -7.24
CA VAL A 237 18.06 17.15 -7.28
C VAL A 237 18.93 17.53 -8.46
N ASP A 238 18.32 18.10 -9.49
CA ASP A 238 18.98 18.56 -10.70
C ASP A 238 19.67 19.91 -10.51
N ALA A 239 20.59 20.25 -11.43
CA ALA A 239 21.27 21.56 -11.45
C ALA A 239 20.30 22.73 -11.58
N SER A 240 19.13 22.52 -12.22
CA SER A 240 18.08 23.53 -12.42
C SER A 240 17.09 23.64 -11.26
N ALA A 241 17.25 22.84 -10.20
CA ALA A 241 16.29 22.79 -9.10
C ALA A 241 16.19 24.11 -8.32
N ASP A 242 14.98 24.39 -7.81
CA ASP A 242 14.81 25.35 -6.73
C ASP A 242 15.38 24.72 -5.44
N LEU A 243 16.58 25.15 -5.05
CA LEU A 243 17.32 24.51 -3.96
C LEU A 243 16.67 24.72 -2.59
N GLU A 244 15.94 25.81 -2.38
CA GLU A 244 15.23 26.08 -1.13
C GLU A 244 14.05 25.10 -0.99
N ALA A 245 13.19 25.02 -2.01
CA ALA A 245 12.10 24.06 -2.06
C ALA A 245 12.60 22.60 -1.99
N ALA A 246 13.75 22.31 -2.61
CA ALA A 246 14.35 20.98 -2.60
C ALA A 246 14.78 20.53 -1.18
N VAL A 247 15.20 21.45 -0.30
CA VAL A 247 15.48 21.14 1.11
C VAL A 247 14.21 20.75 1.83
N ASP A 248 13.12 21.51 1.69
CA ASP A 248 11.85 21.22 2.34
C ASP A 248 11.28 19.85 1.86
N ILE A 249 11.40 19.58 0.57
CA ILE A 249 10.92 18.33 -0.03
C ILE A 249 11.68 17.12 0.51
N ILE A 250 13.02 17.15 0.55
CA ILE A 250 13.78 16.00 1.05
C ILE A 250 13.58 15.77 2.55
N VAL A 251 13.51 16.84 3.35
CA VAL A 251 13.19 16.73 4.78
C VAL A 251 11.82 16.10 4.97
N ASN A 252 10.79 16.56 4.26
CA ASN A 252 9.46 15.97 4.32
C ASN A 252 9.48 14.51 3.84
N ALA A 253 10.12 14.22 2.70
CA ALA A 253 10.19 12.89 2.11
C ALA A 253 10.82 11.86 3.06
N LYS A 254 11.84 12.25 3.83
CA LYS A 254 12.51 11.35 4.78
C LYS A 254 11.90 11.35 6.18
N THR A 255 11.52 12.51 6.73
CA THR A 255 11.29 12.62 8.17
C THR A 255 9.83 12.69 8.60
N GLN A 256 8.88 12.91 7.67
CA GLN A 256 7.47 13.02 8.00
C GLN A 256 6.93 11.70 8.60
N ARG A 257 7.37 10.55 8.06
CA ARG A 257 7.10 9.22 8.60
C ARG A 257 8.08 8.21 8.00
N VAL A 258 9.02 7.73 8.79
CA VAL A 258 10.15 6.90 8.31
C VAL A 258 9.77 5.44 8.00
N GLY A 259 8.82 4.86 8.73
CA GLY A 259 8.48 3.43 8.63
C GLY A 259 7.43 3.11 7.55
N VAL A 260 7.45 3.82 6.43
CA VAL A 260 6.52 3.63 5.29
C VAL A 260 7.29 3.54 3.99
N CYS A 261 6.76 2.75 3.04
CA CYS A 261 7.43 2.39 1.79
C CYS A 261 7.65 3.56 0.81
N ASN A 262 7.00 4.71 1.00
CA ASN A 262 7.18 5.92 0.19
C ASN A 262 8.08 6.98 0.86
N ALA A 263 8.75 6.65 1.99
CA ALA A 263 9.80 7.49 2.54
C ALA A 263 11.03 7.48 1.61
N ALA A 264 11.72 8.61 1.48
CA ALA A 264 12.96 8.65 0.72
C ALA A 264 14.05 7.82 1.42
N GLU A 265 14.77 7.01 0.67
CA GLU A 265 15.89 6.20 1.17
C GLU A 265 17.21 6.63 0.54
N THR A 266 17.18 7.21 -0.66
CA THR A 266 18.37 7.72 -1.36
C THR A 266 18.14 9.12 -1.91
N LEU A 267 19.10 10.02 -1.64
CA LEU A 267 19.20 11.37 -2.21
C LEU A 267 20.33 11.42 -3.23
N LEU A 268 20.01 11.72 -4.48
CA LEU A 268 20.97 11.94 -5.57
C LEU A 268 21.04 13.43 -5.86
N VAL A 269 22.24 13.98 -5.96
CA VAL A 269 22.44 15.43 -6.16
C VAL A 269 23.36 15.67 -7.33
N HIS A 270 22.95 16.53 -8.28
CA HIS A 270 23.77 16.94 -9.40
C HIS A 270 25.05 17.63 -8.92
N ALA A 271 26.20 17.25 -9.50
CA ALA A 271 27.52 17.74 -9.08
C ALA A 271 27.64 19.27 -9.03
N ASP A 272 26.99 19.97 -9.99
CA ASP A 272 27.11 21.44 -10.10
C ASP A 272 26.45 22.19 -8.93
N VAL A 273 25.46 21.58 -8.27
CA VAL A 273 24.75 22.20 -7.12
C VAL A 273 25.08 21.54 -5.80
N ALA A 274 25.81 20.42 -5.80
CA ALA A 274 26.09 19.64 -4.59
C ALA A 274 26.78 20.47 -3.48
N ALA A 275 27.78 21.30 -3.83
CA ALA A 275 28.48 22.12 -2.86
C ALA A 275 27.60 23.16 -2.18
N THR A 276 26.56 23.65 -2.86
CA THR A 276 25.62 24.64 -2.32
C THR A 276 24.46 23.99 -1.59
N TYR A 277 23.89 22.93 -2.19
CA TYR A 277 22.68 22.28 -1.69
C TYR A 277 22.94 21.38 -0.49
N LEU A 278 23.92 20.48 -0.57
CA LEU A 278 24.14 19.45 0.44
C LEU A 278 24.34 20.00 1.86
N PRO A 279 25.12 21.09 2.11
CA PRO A 279 25.27 21.60 3.46
C PRO A 279 23.97 22.17 4.06
N ALA A 280 23.06 22.70 3.23
CA ALA A 280 21.77 23.19 3.68
C ALA A 280 20.82 22.04 3.98
N ALA A 281 20.70 21.07 3.06
CA ALA A 281 19.88 19.87 3.23
C ALA A 281 20.33 19.04 4.43
N ALA A 282 21.63 18.82 4.59
CA ALA A 282 22.19 18.06 5.71
C ALA A 282 21.87 18.69 7.06
N ARG A 283 22.03 20.02 7.22
CA ARG A 283 21.66 20.70 8.46
C ARG A 283 20.20 20.46 8.81
N ALA A 284 19.29 20.63 7.86
CA ALA A 284 17.86 20.45 8.08
C ALA A 284 17.49 18.98 8.41
N LEU A 285 18.17 18.00 7.82
CA LEU A 285 18.02 16.57 8.11
C LEU A 285 18.62 16.20 9.48
N TRP A 286 19.81 16.74 9.82
CA TRP A 286 20.42 16.51 11.14
C TRP A 286 19.60 17.12 12.29
N ASP A 287 18.90 18.23 12.05
CA ASP A 287 17.95 18.80 13.04
C ASP A 287 16.75 17.87 13.31
N LYS A 288 16.58 16.82 12.49
CA LYS A 288 15.64 15.71 12.67
C LYS A 288 16.33 14.40 13.05
N ASP A 289 17.60 14.46 13.50
CA ASP A 289 18.41 13.31 13.90
C ASP A 289 18.61 12.25 12.77
N THR A 290 18.58 12.70 11.50
CA THR A 290 18.78 11.80 10.36
C THR A 290 20.27 11.51 10.15
N VAL A 291 20.66 10.25 10.10
CA VAL A 291 22.01 9.81 9.74
C VAL A 291 22.15 9.82 8.22
N LEU A 292 23.21 10.44 7.72
CA LEU A 292 23.54 10.49 6.29
C LEU A 292 24.66 9.51 5.96
N HIS A 293 24.36 8.52 5.10
CA HIS A 293 25.33 7.58 4.53
C HIS A 293 25.78 8.15 3.19
N ALA A 294 26.92 8.83 3.19
CA ALA A 294 27.35 9.66 2.07
C ALA A 294 28.43 9.00 1.21
N ASP A 295 28.30 9.11 -0.12
CA ASP A 295 29.39 8.73 -1.03
C ASP A 295 30.64 9.58 -0.76
N PRO A 296 31.85 9.20 -1.25
CA PRO A 296 33.08 9.92 -0.95
C PRO A 296 33.04 11.42 -1.32
N THR A 297 32.27 11.82 -2.33
CA THR A 297 32.14 13.21 -2.74
C THR A 297 31.22 13.98 -1.80
N ALA A 298 30.05 13.46 -1.50
CA ALA A 298 29.11 14.05 -0.54
C ALA A 298 29.72 14.09 0.86
N HIS A 299 30.37 13.01 1.31
CA HIS A 299 31.02 12.94 2.61
C HIS A 299 32.04 14.07 2.79
N ARG A 300 32.92 14.27 1.80
CA ARG A 300 33.93 15.38 1.83
C ARG A 300 33.26 16.75 1.89
N LEU A 301 32.18 16.99 1.14
CA LEU A 301 31.45 18.26 1.16
C LEU A 301 30.74 18.51 2.49
N LEU A 302 30.35 17.47 3.20
CA LEU A 302 29.60 17.57 4.46
C LEU A 302 30.44 17.55 5.71
N THR A 303 31.69 17.07 5.66
CA THR A 303 32.58 16.91 6.83
C THR A 303 32.76 18.21 7.62
N GLU A 304 33.05 19.35 6.96
CA GLU A 304 33.20 20.61 7.64
C GLU A 304 31.92 21.08 8.34
N ALA A 305 30.78 20.92 7.66
CA ALA A 305 29.47 21.30 8.21
C ALA A 305 29.06 20.40 9.38
N ALA A 306 29.37 19.10 9.32
CA ALA A 306 29.12 18.14 10.39
C ALA A 306 29.93 18.50 11.65
N THR A 307 31.24 18.72 11.49
CA THR A 307 32.13 19.09 12.60
C THR A 307 31.76 20.43 13.22
N ALA A 308 31.51 21.47 12.40
CA ALA A 308 31.09 22.78 12.88
C ALA A 308 29.75 22.74 13.64
N GLY A 309 28.87 21.85 13.28
CA GLY A 309 27.56 21.64 13.93
C GLY A 309 27.55 20.63 15.08
N GLY A 310 28.70 19.98 15.37
CA GLY A 310 28.77 18.88 16.35
C GLY A 310 27.91 17.66 15.95
N ARG A 311 27.80 17.39 14.66
CA ARG A 311 26.95 16.33 14.04
C ARG A 311 27.78 15.20 13.43
N ASP A 312 29.08 15.07 13.80
CA ASP A 312 29.96 14.02 13.25
C ASP A 312 29.37 12.60 13.36
N GLY A 313 28.61 12.31 14.42
CA GLY A 313 27.94 11.03 14.61
C GLY A 313 26.73 10.79 13.68
N LEU A 314 26.30 11.79 12.91
CA LEU A 314 25.20 11.70 11.95
C LEU A 314 25.68 11.71 10.49
N LEU A 315 26.99 11.59 10.26
CA LEU A 315 27.60 11.47 8.94
C LEU A 315 28.49 10.23 8.90
N THR A 316 28.22 9.33 7.99
CA THR A 316 28.98 8.08 7.77
C THR A 316 29.31 7.92 6.30
N GLU A 317 30.35 7.12 5.99
CA GLU A 317 30.62 6.72 4.62
C GLU A 317 29.62 5.67 4.15
N ALA A 318 29.05 5.86 2.95
CA ALA A 318 28.17 4.89 2.33
C ALA A 318 28.95 3.65 1.86
N THR A 319 28.30 2.51 1.97
CA THR A 319 28.75 1.23 1.40
C THR A 319 27.84 0.84 0.21
N GLU A 320 28.25 -0.14 -0.60
CA GLU A 320 27.40 -0.61 -1.70
C GLU A 320 26.04 -1.14 -1.22
N ALA A 321 25.95 -1.65 0.00
CA ALA A 321 24.70 -2.14 0.57
C ALA A 321 23.68 -1.01 0.87
N ASP A 322 24.15 0.21 1.08
CA ASP A 322 23.29 1.36 1.40
C ASP A 322 22.38 1.73 0.23
N TRP A 323 22.85 1.50 -1.01
CA TRP A 323 22.08 1.81 -2.23
C TRP A 323 20.87 0.91 -2.42
N ASP A 324 20.89 -0.31 -1.88
CA ASP A 324 19.79 -1.29 -1.96
C ASP A 324 18.94 -1.36 -0.69
N THR A 325 19.20 -0.48 0.30
CA THR A 325 18.61 -0.57 1.63
C THR A 325 17.35 0.29 1.75
N GLU A 326 16.22 -0.34 2.08
CA GLU A 326 15.06 0.33 2.67
C GLU A 326 15.29 0.40 4.19
N TYR A 327 15.81 1.53 4.68
CA TYR A 327 16.18 1.68 6.09
C TYR A 327 14.97 1.61 7.03
N GLY A 328 13.87 2.29 6.64
CA GLY A 328 12.69 2.41 7.50
C GLY A 328 12.95 3.14 8.82
N SER A 329 14.03 3.91 8.91
CA SER A 329 14.52 4.70 10.04
C SER A 329 15.00 6.07 9.58
N LEU A 330 15.51 6.89 10.50
CA LEU A 330 16.11 8.20 10.18
C LEU A 330 17.54 8.02 9.63
N ASP A 331 17.64 7.25 8.54
CA ASP A 331 18.86 7.01 7.77
C ASP A 331 18.60 7.34 6.30
N LEU A 332 19.53 7.99 5.61
CA LEU A 332 19.39 8.39 4.21
C LEU A 332 20.73 8.21 3.49
N ALA A 333 20.74 7.44 2.41
CA ALA A 333 21.88 7.35 1.51
C ALA A 333 21.97 8.64 0.67
N VAL A 334 23.20 9.16 0.48
CA VAL A 334 23.45 10.42 -0.25
C VAL A 334 24.57 10.23 -1.27
N ARG A 335 24.29 10.50 -2.55
CA ARG A 335 25.25 10.38 -3.63
C ARG A 335 25.29 11.63 -4.51
N VAL A 336 26.48 12.06 -4.88
CA VAL A 336 26.69 13.08 -5.91
C VAL A 336 26.84 12.40 -7.26
N VAL A 337 26.00 12.82 -8.22
CA VAL A 337 25.99 12.30 -9.59
C VAL A 337 26.37 13.39 -10.58
N LYS A 338 26.95 13.00 -11.73
CA LYS A 338 27.42 13.96 -12.75
C LYS A 338 26.27 14.66 -13.48
N GLY A 339 25.09 14.06 -13.46
CA GLY A 339 23.90 14.58 -14.11
C GLY A 339 22.78 13.55 -14.19
N LEU A 340 21.79 13.89 -15.00
CA LEU A 340 20.54 13.11 -15.15
C LEU A 340 20.78 11.65 -15.54
N GLU A 341 21.63 11.37 -16.52
CA GLU A 341 21.89 10.00 -17.00
C GLU A 341 22.41 9.10 -15.88
N GLU A 342 23.42 9.58 -15.10
CA GLU A 342 23.97 8.81 -13.99
C GLU A 342 22.93 8.64 -12.87
N ALA A 343 22.06 9.63 -12.62
CA ALA A 343 20.95 9.49 -11.68
C ALA A 343 19.96 8.42 -12.12
N ILE A 344 19.55 8.41 -13.39
CA ILE A 344 18.66 7.40 -13.96
C ILE A 344 19.28 6.00 -13.87
N ASP A 345 20.56 5.86 -14.22
CA ASP A 345 21.26 4.57 -14.16
C ASP A 345 21.35 4.04 -12.72
N HIS A 346 21.67 4.93 -11.76
CA HIS A 346 21.68 4.57 -10.35
C HIS A 346 20.29 4.11 -9.88
N ILE A 347 19.25 4.90 -10.16
CA ILE A 347 17.88 4.56 -9.79
C ILE A 347 17.48 3.20 -10.39
N ARG A 348 17.73 2.96 -11.68
CA ARG A 348 17.41 1.70 -12.33
C ARG A 348 18.11 0.50 -11.72
N ALA A 349 19.33 0.68 -11.24
CA ALA A 349 20.10 -0.39 -10.60
C ALA A 349 19.57 -0.76 -9.20
N HIS A 350 19.04 0.20 -8.44
CA HIS A 350 18.78 0.05 -7.01
C HIS A 350 17.31 0.21 -6.60
N THR A 351 16.44 0.70 -7.50
CA THR A 351 15.02 0.89 -7.20
C THR A 351 14.26 -0.41 -6.99
N THR A 352 13.29 -0.38 -6.11
CA THR A 352 12.25 -1.42 -6.00
C THR A 352 11.06 -1.15 -6.93
N GLY A 353 11.11 -0.10 -7.75
CA GLY A 353 10.04 0.30 -8.67
C GLY A 353 8.84 0.97 -7.99
N HIS A 354 9.03 1.51 -6.78
CA HIS A 354 7.95 2.10 -5.99
C HIS A 354 7.70 3.57 -6.36
N THR A 355 8.59 4.47 -5.95
CA THR A 355 8.40 5.93 -6.14
C THR A 355 9.74 6.61 -6.33
N GLU A 356 9.84 7.41 -7.39
CA GLU A 356 11.01 8.22 -7.69
C GLU A 356 10.62 9.68 -7.81
N ALA A 357 11.50 10.60 -7.39
CA ALA A 357 11.25 12.03 -7.49
C ALA A 357 12.38 12.73 -8.24
N VAL A 358 12.00 13.70 -9.08
CA VAL A 358 12.92 14.66 -9.69
C VAL A 358 12.56 16.07 -9.22
N LEU A 359 13.57 16.81 -8.78
CA LEU A 359 13.47 18.22 -8.41
C LEU A 359 14.26 19.03 -9.45
N ALA A 360 13.54 19.71 -10.34
CA ALA A 360 14.12 20.42 -11.49
C ALA A 360 13.17 21.52 -11.97
N GLN A 361 13.73 22.56 -12.60
CA GLN A 361 12.97 23.61 -13.29
C GLN A 361 13.10 23.49 -14.83
N ASP A 362 14.09 22.75 -15.31
CA ASP A 362 14.24 22.47 -16.74
C ASP A 362 13.25 21.39 -17.18
N VAL A 363 12.34 21.76 -18.08
CA VAL A 363 11.29 20.86 -18.63
C VAL A 363 11.89 19.68 -19.40
N SER A 364 13.04 19.85 -20.06
CA SER A 364 13.71 18.75 -20.77
C SER A 364 14.18 17.70 -19.77
N VAL A 365 14.83 18.11 -18.69
CA VAL A 365 15.29 17.24 -17.61
C VAL A 365 14.12 16.48 -16.99
N ILE A 366 13.00 17.18 -16.71
CA ILE A 366 11.79 16.56 -16.15
C ILE A 366 11.24 15.49 -17.10
N ASN A 367 11.10 15.81 -18.38
CA ASN A 367 10.57 14.87 -19.38
C ASN A 367 11.48 13.64 -19.57
N ASP A 368 12.79 13.87 -19.63
CA ASP A 368 13.77 12.80 -19.81
C ASP A 368 13.85 11.91 -18.55
N PHE A 369 13.74 12.49 -17.34
CA PHE A 369 13.61 11.71 -16.11
C PHE A 369 12.35 10.84 -16.14
N ILE A 370 11.17 11.42 -16.44
CA ILE A 370 9.91 10.66 -16.51
C ILE A 370 10.02 9.52 -17.52
N ALA A 371 10.57 9.79 -18.72
CA ALA A 371 10.78 8.78 -19.74
C ALA A 371 11.80 7.71 -19.33
N GLY A 372 12.78 8.08 -18.50
CA GLY A 372 13.81 7.20 -17.97
C GLY A 372 13.33 6.28 -16.86
N MET A 373 12.25 6.63 -16.16
CA MET A 373 11.75 5.87 -15.01
C MET A 373 10.77 4.78 -15.39
N ASP A 374 10.81 3.71 -14.61
CA ASP A 374 9.89 2.57 -14.73
C ASP A 374 9.33 2.18 -13.35
N SER A 375 9.14 3.17 -12.49
CA SER A 375 8.55 3.02 -11.16
C SER A 375 7.04 3.24 -11.19
N ALA A 376 6.35 2.78 -10.14
CA ALA A 376 4.90 2.88 -10.04
C ALA A 376 4.40 4.32 -9.94
N ALA A 377 5.21 5.20 -9.34
CA ALA A 377 4.93 6.62 -9.25
C ALA A 377 6.19 7.45 -9.52
N VAL A 378 6.01 8.58 -10.20
CA VAL A 378 7.06 9.57 -10.44
C VAL A 378 6.57 10.92 -9.95
N MET A 379 7.32 11.53 -9.02
CA MET A 379 7.03 12.85 -8.47
C MET A 379 7.88 13.90 -9.17
N VAL A 380 7.28 15.01 -9.54
CA VAL A 380 7.97 16.17 -10.11
C VAL A 380 7.80 17.32 -9.13
N ASN A 381 8.90 17.82 -8.59
CA ASN A 381 8.92 18.91 -7.60
C ASN A 381 7.99 18.67 -6.42
N ALA A 382 7.89 17.41 -5.98
CA ALA A 382 7.03 17.00 -4.87
C ALA A 382 7.67 15.86 -4.06
N SER A 383 7.27 15.77 -2.80
CA SER A 383 7.72 14.71 -1.89
C SER A 383 7.22 13.33 -2.34
N THR A 384 8.07 12.31 -2.17
CA THR A 384 7.69 10.89 -2.40
C THR A 384 6.53 10.46 -1.51
N ARG A 385 6.28 11.17 -0.40
CA ARG A 385 5.20 10.93 0.55
C ARG A 385 3.80 11.08 -0.05
N PHE A 386 3.65 11.71 -1.21
CA PHE A 386 2.38 11.82 -1.92
C PHE A 386 1.95 10.53 -2.64
N THR A 387 2.81 9.52 -2.75
CA THR A 387 2.41 8.18 -3.24
C THR A 387 1.60 7.47 -2.15
N ASP A 388 0.37 7.90 -1.97
CA ASP A 388 -0.54 7.48 -0.92
C ASP A 388 -1.98 7.58 -1.45
N GLY A 389 -2.80 6.56 -1.20
CA GLY A 389 -4.17 6.51 -1.73
C GLY A 389 -5.05 7.67 -1.24
N GLY A 390 -4.89 8.10 0.00
CA GLY A 390 -5.61 9.25 0.55
C GLY A 390 -5.17 10.55 -0.12
N GLN A 391 -3.86 10.73 -0.33
CA GLN A 391 -3.30 11.95 -0.94
C GLN A 391 -3.61 12.05 -2.44
N LEU A 392 -3.73 10.91 -3.13
CA LEU A 392 -4.10 10.86 -4.55
C LEU A 392 -5.62 10.81 -4.80
N GLY A 393 -6.44 10.98 -3.75
CA GLY A 393 -7.90 11.04 -3.87
C GLY A 393 -8.58 9.68 -4.04
N LEU A 394 -7.89 8.58 -3.72
CA LEU A 394 -8.45 7.23 -3.77
C LEU A 394 -9.20 6.83 -2.48
N GLY A 395 -9.21 7.71 -1.46
CA GLY A 395 -9.80 7.46 -0.15
C GLY A 395 -8.93 6.55 0.70
N ALA A 396 -9.17 5.26 0.66
CA ALA A 396 -8.34 4.24 1.32
C ALA A 396 -7.52 3.45 0.28
N GLU A 397 -6.47 2.76 0.74
CA GLU A 397 -5.67 1.89 -0.11
C GLU A 397 -5.43 0.52 0.54
N LEU A 398 -5.37 -0.52 -0.28
CA LEU A 398 -4.92 -1.85 0.13
C LEU A 398 -3.41 -1.92 0.34
N GLY A 399 -2.69 -1.06 -0.36
CA GLY A 399 -1.25 -0.96 -0.43
C GLY A 399 -0.81 -0.42 -1.77
N ILE A 400 0.50 -0.33 -1.98
CA ILE A 400 1.10 0.21 -3.20
C ILE A 400 1.77 -0.95 -3.94
N SER A 401 1.30 -1.22 -5.17
CA SER A 401 1.85 -2.28 -6.01
C SER A 401 2.94 -1.74 -6.92
N THR A 402 4.06 -2.45 -6.99
CA THR A 402 5.15 -2.16 -7.93
C THR A 402 5.09 -3.04 -9.18
N GLN A 403 4.15 -3.99 -9.24
CA GLN A 403 3.99 -4.89 -10.39
C GLN A 403 3.51 -4.15 -11.64
N LYS A 404 3.94 -4.61 -12.80
CA LYS A 404 3.48 -4.13 -14.11
C LYS A 404 2.23 -4.88 -14.58
N LEU A 405 1.19 -4.87 -13.74
CA LEU A 405 -0.12 -5.45 -14.01
C LEU A 405 -1.20 -4.36 -14.08
N HIS A 406 -2.48 -4.76 -14.07
CA HIS A 406 -3.62 -3.82 -14.04
C HIS A 406 -3.65 -2.97 -12.76
N ALA A 407 -3.13 -3.51 -11.65
CA ALA A 407 -2.98 -2.84 -10.37
C ALA A 407 -1.51 -2.44 -10.20
N ARG A 408 -1.20 -1.16 -10.34
CA ARG A 408 0.14 -0.57 -10.14
C ARG A 408 0.03 0.78 -9.48
N GLY A 409 0.92 1.08 -8.52
CA GLY A 409 0.81 2.24 -7.64
C GLY A 409 -0.15 1.99 -6.48
N PRO A 410 -0.66 3.05 -5.83
CA PRO A 410 -1.67 2.94 -4.78
C PRO A 410 -2.93 2.23 -5.27
N MET A 411 -3.37 1.20 -4.55
CA MET A 411 -4.48 0.35 -4.95
C MET A 411 -5.76 0.75 -4.19
N GLY A 412 -6.65 1.42 -4.89
CA GLY A 412 -7.98 1.78 -4.40
C GLY A 412 -9.08 0.84 -4.91
N LEU A 413 -10.28 1.40 -5.09
CA LEU A 413 -11.46 0.65 -5.53
C LEU A 413 -11.33 0.12 -6.96
N SER A 414 -10.69 0.87 -7.86
CA SER A 414 -10.54 0.50 -9.27
C SER A 414 -9.71 -0.75 -9.46
N GLU A 415 -8.65 -0.91 -8.67
CA GLU A 415 -7.69 -2.02 -8.73
C GLU A 415 -8.28 -3.33 -8.20
N LEU A 416 -9.37 -3.24 -7.41
CA LEU A 416 -10.19 -4.39 -6.97
C LEU A 416 -11.26 -4.79 -7.99
N THR A 417 -11.20 -4.26 -9.19
CA THR A 417 -12.10 -4.59 -10.30
C THR A 417 -11.32 -5.12 -11.50
N THR A 418 -12.01 -5.88 -12.33
CA THR A 418 -11.56 -6.22 -13.67
C THR A 418 -12.60 -5.74 -14.68
N THR A 419 -12.51 -6.14 -15.93
CA THR A 419 -13.47 -5.75 -16.96
C THR A 419 -14.07 -6.96 -17.65
N THR A 420 -15.34 -6.81 -18.11
CA THR A 420 -15.99 -7.75 -19.01
C THR A 420 -16.37 -7.06 -20.30
N TRP A 421 -16.32 -7.81 -21.39
CA TRP A 421 -16.81 -7.35 -22.69
C TRP A 421 -18.29 -7.65 -22.82
N ILE A 422 -19.10 -6.62 -23.14
CA ILE A 422 -20.51 -6.75 -23.49
C ILE A 422 -20.60 -6.45 -24.98
N VAL A 423 -21.05 -7.45 -25.76
CA VAL A 423 -21.20 -7.36 -27.20
C VAL A 423 -22.68 -7.52 -27.52
N GLU A 424 -23.28 -6.45 -28.04
CA GLU A 424 -24.72 -6.42 -28.38
C GLU A 424 -24.86 -6.44 -29.90
N GLY A 425 -25.60 -7.41 -30.38
CA GLY A 425 -25.90 -7.58 -31.82
C GLY A 425 -27.39 -7.77 -32.05
N ASP A 426 -27.76 -7.79 -33.31
CA ASP A 426 -29.13 -8.09 -33.81
C ASP A 426 -29.03 -9.24 -34.84
N GLY A 427 -28.85 -10.47 -34.33
CA GLY A 427 -28.67 -11.64 -35.17
C GLY A 427 -27.33 -11.74 -35.92
N HIS A 428 -26.33 -10.98 -35.51
CA HIS A 428 -24.98 -11.01 -36.11
C HIS A 428 -24.34 -12.39 -35.96
N ILE A 429 -23.80 -12.89 -37.05
CA ILE A 429 -22.98 -14.10 -37.11
C ILE A 429 -21.57 -13.73 -37.60
N ARG A 430 -20.59 -14.51 -37.19
CA ARG A 430 -19.23 -14.37 -37.71
C ARG A 430 -19.17 -14.97 -39.11
N PRO A 431 -18.70 -14.24 -40.13
CA PRO A 431 -18.56 -14.75 -41.50
C PRO A 431 -17.57 -15.91 -41.60
#